data_b55d01a17bff75647e9b2dc784fa797c
#
_entry.id   b55d01a17bff75647e9b2dc784fa797c
#
_cell.length_a   1.000
_cell.length_b   1.000
_cell.length_c   1.000
_cell.angle_alpha   90.00
_cell.angle_beta   90.00
_cell.angle_gamma   90.00
#
_symmetry.space_group_name_H-M   'P 1'
#
loop_
_entity.id
_entity.type
_entity.pdbx_description
1 polymer ?
#
loop_
_entity_poly.entity_id
_entity_poly.type
_entity_poly.pdbx_seq_one_letter_code
_entity_poly.pdbx_strand_id
1 'polypeptide(L)'
;MRDIQQILECFGAWVANNHEDVTWSTVAAGFKGLIPSKVTFRTQCSDDDAMVISGCMARLHKSNADMHDLLVDYYVFGMTFIQLARKHGCSDGHIGKRLQRAEGFINGCLMVLDVKLEMDRYVQREPVGVKFPQRFPLNQKFPVETRVETPAKPVTVRL
;
A
#
# COMPACT_ATOMS: atom_id res chain seq x y z
N MET A 1 1.00 -5.17 -9.26
CA MET A 1 1.14 -4.54 -7.93
C MET A 1 -0.07 -3.62 -7.78
N ARG A 2 -0.82 -3.75 -6.71
CA ARG A 2 -2.05 -3.00 -6.44
C ARG A 2 -1.70 -1.55 -6.06
N ASP A 3 -2.39 -0.56 -6.62
CA ASP A 3 -2.21 0.86 -6.24
C ASP A 3 -3.15 1.19 -5.07
N ILE A 4 -2.61 1.10 -3.85
CA ILE A 4 -3.38 1.32 -2.63
C ILE A 4 -3.87 2.76 -2.49
N GLN A 5 -3.11 3.73 -3.01
CA GLN A 5 -3.49 5.14 -2.91
C GLN A 5 -4.73 5.41 -3.76
N GLN A 6 -4.76 4.91 -5.00
CA GLN A 6 -5.92 5.02 -5.86
C GLN A 6 -7.16 4.33 -5.26
N ILE A 7 -6.97 3.16 -4.65
CA ILE A 7 -8.05 2.44 -3.97
C ILE A 7 -8.63 3.26 -2.82
N LEU A 8 -7.78 3.85 -1.99
CA LEU A 8 -8.20 4.68 -0.86
C LEU A 8 -8.82 6.01 -1.31
N GLU A 9 -8.37 6.59 -2.43
CA GLU A 9 -9.01 7.76 -3.03
C GLU A 9 -10.44 7.47 -3.48
N CYS A 10 -10.64 6.34 -4.19
CA CYS A 10 -11.98 5.91 -4.62
C CYS A 10 -12.88 5.57 -3.43
N PHE A 11 -12.33 4.92 -2.41
CA PHE A 11 -13.04 4.63 -1.16
C PHE A 11 -13.40 5.91 -0.41
N GLY A 12 -12.48 6.87 -0.28
CA GLY A 12 -12.74 8.16 0.34
C GLY A 12 -13.84 8.95 -0.37
N ALA A 13 -13.89 8.89 -1.71
CA ALA A 13 -14.96 9.48 -2.49
C ALA A 13 -16.32 8.79 -2.25
N TRP A 14 -16.32 7.46 -2.18
CA TRP A 14 -17.51 6.67 -1.86
C TRP A 14 -18.05 7.02 -0.46
N VAL A 15 -17.19 7.06 0.55
CA VAL A 15 -17.55 7.43 1.92
C VAL A 15 -18.12 8.84 1.97
N ALA A 16 -17.48 9.80 1.31
CA ALA A 16 -17.94 11.20 1.30
C ALA A 16 -19.35 11.36 0.69
N ASN A 17 -19.72 10.50 -0.27
CA ASN A 17 -21.04 10.53 -0.90
C ASN A 17 -22.09 9.69 -0.15
N ASN A 18 -21.67 8.61 0.53
CA ASN A 18 -22.55 7.67 1.23
C ASN A 18 -22.43 7.75 2.75
N HIS A 19 -22.00 8.90 3.28
CA HIS A 19 -21.71 9.09 4.70
C HIS A 19 -22.90 8.86 5.64
N GLU A 20 -24.12 8.90 5.13
CA GLU A 20 -25.33 8.67 5.93
C GLU A 20 -25.51 7.19 6.30
N ASP A 21 -25.04 6.28 5.45
CA ASP A 21 -25.23 4.84 5.59
C ASP A 21 -24.08 4.15 6.35
N VAL A 22 -22.94 4.82 6.49
CA VAL A 22 -21.76 4.24 7.17
C VAL A 22 -21.74 4.62 8.65
N THR A 23 -21.90 3.65 9.52
CA THR A 23 -21.78 3.83 10.99
C THR A 23 -20.32 4.02 11.37
N TRP A 24 -19.83 5.24 11.27
CA TRP A 24 -18.52 5.60 11.81
C TRP A 24 -18.63 5.71 13.34
N SER A 25 -17.51 5.43 14.03
CA SER A 25 -17.46 5.65 15.48
C SER A 25 -17.89 7.08 15.83
N THR A 26 -18.40 7.27 17.03
CA THR A 26 -18.99 8.50 17.57
C THR A 26 -18.21 9.80 17.32
N VAL A 27 -16.91 9.70 17.05
CA VAL A 27 -16.05 10.85 16.73
C VAL A 27 -16.34 11.38 15.32
N ALA A 28 -16.63 10.51 14.35
CA ALA A 28 -16.99 10.91 13.01
C ALA A 28 -18.42 11.48 12.91
N ALA A 29 -19.32 11.10 13.83
CA ALA A 29 -20.68 11.64 13.86
C ALA A 29 -20.72 13.16 14.16
N GLY A 30 -19.71 13.72 14.85
CA GLY A 30 -19.55 15.15 15.07
C GLY A 30 -19.19 15.96 13.83
N PHE A 31 -18.75 15.31 12.76
CA PHE A 31 -18.32 15.97 11.53
C PHE A 31 -19.35 15.95 10.40
N LYS A 32 -20.58 15.49 10.62
CA LYS A 32 -21.65 15.39 9.62
C LYS A 32 -21.96 16.69 8.86
N GLY A 33 -21.55 17.84 9.35
CA GLY A 33 -21.77 19.14 8.69
C GLY A 33 -20.55 19.75 8.02
N LEU A 34 -19.37 19.11 8.12
CA LEU A 34 -18.10 19.69 7.65
C LEU A 34 -17.58 19.06 6.35
N ILE A 35 -18.22 18.01 5.85
CA ILE A 35 -17.84 17.39 4.57
C ILE A 35 -18.34 18.32 3.46
N PRO A 36 -17.41 18.88 2.65
CA PRO A 36 -17.84 19.71 1.53
C PRO A 36 -18.65 18.86 0.56
N SER A 37 -19.90 19.24 0.31
CA SER A 37 -20.84 18.57 -0.62
C SER A 37 -20.38 18.53 -2.10
N LYS A 38 -19.18 19.01 -2.41
CA LYS A 38 -18.59 19.08 -3.77
C LYS A 38 -17.70 17.91 -4.16
N VAL A 39 -17.83 16.74 -3.54
CA VAL A 39 -17.02 15.57 -3.88
C VAL A 39 -17.62 14.75 -5.04
N THR A 40 -18.63 15.26 -5.71
CA THR A 40 -19.44 14.59 -6.75
C THR A 40 -18.66 14.15 -8.00
N PHE A 41 -17.40 14.56 -8.17
CA PHE A 41 -16.62 14.26 -9.38
C PHE A 41 -15.46 13.27 -9.17
N ARG A 42 -15.26 12.73 -7.97
CA ARG A 42 -14.25 11.71 -7.76
C ARG A 42 -14.79 10.35 -8.17
N THR A 43 -13.96 9.56 -8.85
CA THR A 43 -14.26 8.14 -9.12
C THR A 43 -14.49 7.42 -7.81
N GLN A 44 -15.61 6.73 -7.68
CA GLN A 44 -15.99 5.96 -6.50
C GLN A 44 -15.72 4.47 -6.74
N CYS A 45 -15.52 3.73 -5.66
CA CYS A 45 -15.51 2.27 -5.72
C CYS A 45 -16.95 1.72 -5.70
N SER A 46 -17.10 0.43 -6.03
CA SER A 46 -18.35 -0.29 -5.84
C SER A 46 -18.67 -0.49 -4.36
N ASP A 47 -19.94 -0.72 -4.04
CA ASP A 47 -20.37 -0.97 -2.65
C ASP A 47 -19.69 -2.21 -2.06
N ASP A 48 -19.50 -3.25 -2.86
CA ASP A 48 -18.83 -4.48 -2.44
C ASP A 48 -17.36 -4.23 -2.08
N ASP A 49 -16.63 -3.49 -2.92
CA ASP A 49 -15.25 -3.08 -2.63
C ASP A 49 -15.19 -2.19 -1.39
N ALA A 50 -16.12 -1.27 -1.25
CA ALA A 50 -16.20 -0.37 -0.10
C ALA A 50 -16.42 -1.15 1.21
N MET A 51 -17.25 -2.17 1.21
CA MET A 51 -17.49 -3.02 2.38
C MET A 51 -16.23 -3.77 2.82
N VAL A 52 -15.47 -4.29 1.86
CA VAL A 52 -14.19 -4.97 2.15
C VAL A 52 -13.19 -3.99 2.74
N ILE A 53 -13.04 -2.81 2.14
CA ILE A 53 -12.11 -1.77 2.61
C ILE A 53 -12.54 -1.27 4.00
N SER A 54 -13.83 -1.07 4.23
CA SER A 54 -14.38 -0.70 5.55
C SER A 54 -14.01 -1.71 6.63
N GLY A 55 -14.04 -3.00 6.31
CA GLY A 55 -13.59 -4.06 7.22
C GLY A 55 -12.10 -3.95 7.55
N CYS A 56 -11.25 -3.57 6.59
CA CYS A 56 -9.83 -3.32 6.82
C CYS A 56 -9.62 -2.05 7.66
N MET A 57 -10.39 -0.99 7.41
CA MET A 57 -10.37 0.26 8.19
C MET A 57 -10.77 0.03 9.65
N ALA A 58 -11.79 -0.78 9.90
CA ALA A 58 -12.20 -1.16 11.25
C ALA A 58 -11.11 -1.92 12.02
N ARG A 59 -10.34 -2.78 11.34
CA ARG A 59 -9.19 -3.47 11.93
C ARG A 59 -8.05 -2.51 12.23
N LEU A 60 -7.78 -1.56 11.35
CA LEU A 60 -6.80 -0.50 11.59
C LEU A 60 -7.20 0.34 12.80
N HIS A 61 -8.46 0.73 12.92
CA HIS A 61 -8.97 1.49 14.06
C HIS A 61 -8.74 0.76 15.39
N LYS A 62 -9.00 -0.56 15.43
CA LYS A 62 -8.74 -1.37 16.61
C LYS A 62 -7.26 -1.50 16.95
N SER A 63 -6.40 -1.51 15.94
CA SER A 63 -4.95 -1.63 16.11
C SER A 63 -4.29 -0.28 16.45
N ASN A 64 -4.68 0.76 15.72
CA ASN A 64 -4.14 2.11 15.88
C ASN A 64 -5.15 3.15 15.37
N ALA A 65 -5.88 3.74 16.31
CA ALA A 65 -6.91 4.74 16.03
C ALA A 65 -6.32 6.01 15.37
N ASP A 66 -5.12 6.45 15.78
CA ASP A 66 -4.49 7.64 15.21
C ASP A 66 -4.16 7.47 13.72
N MET A 67 -3.75 6.27 13.30
CA MET A 67 -3.50 5.99 11.87
C MET A 67 -4.78 5.90 11.07
N HIS A 68 -5.85 5.36 11.67
CA HIS A 68 -7.17 5.33 11.06
C HIS A 68 -7.68 6.75 10.83
N ASP A 69 -7.63 7.60 11.85
CA ASP A 69 -8.10 9.00 11.76
C ASP A 69 -7.29 9.79 10.74
N LEU A 70 -5.99 9.52 10.65
CA LEU A 70 -5.13 10.13 9.62
C LEU A 70 -5.55 9.76 8.19
N LEU A 71 -5.91 8.48 7.95
CA LEU A 71 -6.42 8.04 6.64
C LEU A 71 -7.76 8.70 6.31
N VAL A 72 -8.66 8.77 7.28
CA VAL A 72 -9.97 9.40 7.11
C VAL A 72 -9.80 10.90 6.82
N ASP A 73 -8.99 11.60 7.58
CA ASP A 73 -8.72 13.03 7.39
C ASP A 73 -8.15 13.31 5.99
N TYR A 74 -7.25 12.46 5.52
CA TYR A 74 -6.60 12.65 4.22
C TYR A 74 -7.50 12.27 3.04
N TYR A 75 -8.05 11.04 3.03
CA TYR A 75 -8.77 10.50 1.87
C TYR A 75 -10.26 10.88 1.84
N VAL A 76 -10.92 11.02 2.99
CA VAL A 76 -12.34 11.37 3.06
C VAL A 76 -12.51 12.88 3.10
N PHE A 77 -11.88 13.56 4.05
CA PHE A 77 -11.99 15.01 4.22
C PHE A 77 -11.09 15.81 3.28
N GLY A 78 -10.11 15.19 2.62
CA GLY A 78 -9.20 15.84 1.68
C GLY A 78 -8.28 16.88 2.35
N MET A 79 -7.88 16.64 3.59
CA MET A 79 -6.99 17.55 4.31
C MET A 79 -5.57 17.52 3.71
N THR A 80 -4.95 18.69 3.61
CA THR A 80 -3.56 18.82 3.15
C THR A 80 -2.57 18.37 4.23
N PHE A 81 -1.34 18.03 3.84
CA PHE A 81 -0.27 17.65 4.80
C PHE A 81 -0.05 18.72 5.87
N ILE A 82 -0.14 20.01 5.50
CA ILE A 82 0.02 21.13 6.44
C ILE A 82 -1.10 21.12 7.50
N GLN A 83 -2.34 20.87 7.07
CA GLN A 83 -3.50 20.79 7.98
C GLN A 83 -3.37 19.58 8.90
N LEU A 84 -2.97 18.43 8.36
CA LEU A 84 -2.73 17.22 9.12
C LEU A 84 -1.59 17.38 10.13
N ALA A 85 -0.49 18.02 9.73
CA ALA A 85 0.64 18.31 10.60
C ALA A 85 0.23 19.17 11.81
N ARG A 86 -0.60 20.17 11.57
CA ARG A 86 -1.14 21.02 12.65
C ARG A 86 -2.07 20.24 13.56
N LYS A 87 -2.97 19.42 12.99
CA LYS A 87 -3.94 18.63 13.76
C LYS A 87 -3.24 17.58 14.63
N HIS A 88 -2.24 16.90 14.09
CA HIS A 88 -1.51 15.83 14.78
C HIS A 88 -0.24 16.30 15.51
N GLY A 89 0.08 17.59 15.49
CA GLY A 89 1.21 18.17 16.21
C GLY A 89 2.58 17.64 15.75
N CYS A 90 2.76 17.36 14.46
CA CYS A 90 3.99 16.80 13.93
C CYS A 90 4.39 17.47 12.58
N SER A 91 5.59 17.17 12.07
CA SER A 91 6.06 17.70 10.81
C SER A 91 5.41 17.01 9.60
N ASP A 92 5.35 17.71 8.46
CA ASP A 92 4.80 17.21 7.20
C ASP A 92 5.46 15.89 6.76
N GLY A 93 6.79 15.79 6.88
CA GLY A 93 7.53 14.57 6.55
C GLY A 93 7.19 13.40 7.47
N HIS A 94 6.83 13.68 8.73
CA HIS A 94 6.36 12.67 9.66
C HIS A 94 4.95 12.18 9.30
N ILE A 95 4.08 13.10 8.88
CA ILE A 95 2.75 12.77 8.37
C ILE A 95 2.85 11.81 7.18
N GLY A 96 3.69 12.10 6.19
CA GLY A 96 3.89 11.24 5.03
C GLY A 96 4.30 9.80 5.42
N LYS A 97 5.23 9.65 6.36
CA LYS A 97 5.64 8.32 6.86
C LYS A 97 4.53 7.59 7.60
N ARG A 98 3.74 8.29 8.39
CA ARG A 98 2.58 7.72 9.10
C ARG A 98 1.50 7.29 8.12
N LEU A 99 1.24 8.10 7.08
CA LEU A 99 0.29 7.79 6.04
C LEU A 99 0.70 6.53 5.28
N GLN A 100 1.97 6.44 4.84
CA GLN A 100 2.50 5.24 4.18
C GLN A 100 2.38 3.96 5.04
N ARG A 101 2.58 4.07 6.35
CA ARG A 101 2.37 2.93 7.27
C ARG A 101 0.92 2.49 7.32
N ALA A 102 0.00 3.44 7.38
CA ALA A 102 -1.43 3.17 7.41
C ALA A 102 -1.90 2.55 6.08
N GLU A 103 -1.46 3.08 4.94
CA GLU A 103 -1.67 2.51 3.60
C GLU A 103 -1.12 1.08 3.50
N GLY A 104 0.10 0.86 4.01
CA GLY A 104 0.73 -0.45 4.05
C GLY A 104 -0.05 -1.46 4.90
N PHE A 105 -0.65 -1.02 6.01
CA PHE A 105 -1.52 -1.88 6.84
C PHE A 105 -2.76 -2.32 6.05
N ILE A 106 -3.46 -1.39 5.39
CA ILE A 106 -4.65 -1.71 4.58
C ILE A 106 -4.27 -2.65 3.43
N ASN A 107 -3.16 -2.38 2.73
CA ASN A 107 -2.67 -3.25 1.67
C ASN A 107 -2.36 -4.66 2.20
N GLY A 108 -1.72 -4.77 3.36
CA GLY A 108 -1.47 -6.05 4.02
C GLY A 108 -2.74 -6.80 4.37
N CYS A 109 -3.76 -6.10 4.91
CA CYS A 109 -5.06 -6.71 5.18
C CYS A 109 -5.72 -7.25 3.90
N LEU A 110 -5.72 -6.48 2.82
CA LEU A 110 -6.28 -6.89 1.53
C LEU A 110 -5.52 -8.08 0.93
N MET A 111 -4.20 -8.16 1.11
CA MET A 111 -3.39 -9.29 0.67
C MET A 111 -3.71 -10.57 1.47
N VAL A 112 -3.87 -10.46 2.79
CA VAL A 112 -4.19 -11.61 3.66
C VAL A 112 -5.59 -12.14 3.38
N LEU A 113 -6.54 -11.26 3.06
CA LEU A 113 -7.91 -11.65 2.72
C LEU A 113 -8.02 -12.29 1.33
N ASP A 114 -6.98 -12.15 0.49
CA ASP A 114 -6.94 -12.63 -0.90
C ASP A 114 -8.19 -12.23 -1.72
N VAL A 115 -8.72 -11.04 -1.43
CA VAL A 115 -9.91 -10.52 -2.10
C VAL A 115 -9.49 -9.78 -3.37
N LYS A 116 -10.15 -10.12 -4.48
CA LYS A 116 -10.05 -9.36 -5.73
C LYS A 116 -11.08 -8.24 -5.68
N LEU A 117 -10.61 -7.00 -5.72
CA LEU A 117 -11.46 -5.85 -5.85
C LEU A 117 -11.86 -5.66 -7.33
N GLU A 118 -13.05 -5.13 -7.58
CA GLU A 118 -13.45 -4.78 -8.95
C GLU A 118 -12.50 -3.76 -9.57
N MET A 119 -11.98 -2.85 -8.75
CA MET A 119 -10.97 -1.86 -9.15
C MET A 119 -9.64 -2.48 -9.58
N ASP A 120 -9.31 -3.70 -9.15
CA ASP A 120 -8.06 -4.38 -9.57
C ASP A 120 -8.00 -4.60 -11.08
N ARG A 121 -9.12 -4.65 -11.78
CA ARG A 121 -9.18 -4.77 -13.25
C ARG A 121 -8.60 -3.56 -13.96
N TYR A 122 -8.67 -2.38 -13.36
CA TYR A 122 -8.19 -1.13 -13.94
C TYR A 122 -6.73 -0.83 -13.58
N VAL A 123 -6.24 -1.47 -12.52
CA VAL A 123 -4.91 -1.23 -11.94
C VAL A 123 -3.91 -2.33 -12.31
N GLN A 124 -4.37 -3.51 -12.72
CA GLN A 124 -3.49 -4.56 -13.23
C GLN A 124 -2.93 -4.14 -14.60
N ARG A 125 -1.81 -3.43 -14.59
CA ARG A 125 -0.88 -3.51 -15.71
C ARG A 125 -0.54 -5.00 -15.84
N GLU A 126 -0.93 -5.59 -16.96
CA GLU A 126 -0.47 -6.94 -17.27
C GLU A 126 1.03 -7.01 -16.99
N PRO A 127 1.51 -7.99 -16.22
CA PRO A 127 2.94 -8.12 -16.02
C PRO A 127 3.55 -8.19 -17.41
N VAL A 128 4.31 -7.16 -17.77
CA VAL A 128 5.13 -7.19 -18.99
C VAL A 128 5.86 -8.50 -18.89
N GLY A 129 5.53 -9.45 -19.80
CA GLY A 129 5.90 -10.85 -19.69
C GLY A 129 7.40 -11.02 -19.49
N VAL A 130 7.82 -10.96 -18.25
CA VAL A 130 9.10 -11.52 -17.84
C VAL A 130 8.88 -13.02 -17.91
N LYS A 131 9.15 -13.59 -19.09
CA LYS A 131 9.34 -15.02 -19.21
C LYS A 131 10.50 -15.35 -18.29
N PHE A 132 10.19 -15.77 -17.07
CA PHE A 132 11.20 -16.40 -16.22
C PHE A 132 11.76 -17.57 -17.04
N PRO A 133 13.09 -17.61 -17.26
CA PRO A 133 13.67 -18.74 -17.94
C PRO A 133 13.24 -19.98 -17.15
N GLN A 134 12.66 -20.93 -17.89
CA GLN A 134 12.24 -22.25 -17.38
C GLN A 134 13.32 -22.77 -16.45
N ARG A 135 12.93 -23.21 -15.26
CA ARG A 135 13.80 -23.82 -14.25
C ARG A 135 14.89 -24.62 -14.92
N PHE A 136 16.14 -24.27 -14.63
CA PHE A 136 17.27 -25.10 -15.01
C PHE A 136 17.02 -26.51 -14.47
N PRO A 137 17.11 -27.55 -15.33
CA PRO A 137 16.95 -28.91 -14.84
C PRO A 137 18.02 -29.15 -13.80
N LEU A 138 17.61 -29.61 -12.62
CA LEU A 138 18.42 -29.86 -11.40
C LEU A 138 19.56 -30.87 -11.61
N ASN A 139 19.87 -31.28 -12.84
CA ASN A 139 20.79 -32.35 -13.18
C ASN A 139 21.93 -31.93 -14.11
N GLN A 140 22.28 -30.65 -14.22
CA GLN A 140 23.52 -30.25 -14.83
C GLN A 140 24.61 -30.24 -13.76
N LYS A 141 25.44 -31.33 -13.78
CA LYS A 141 26.72 -31.37 -13.07
C LYS A 141 27.53 -30.19 -13.58
N PHE A 142 27.83 -29.23 -12.70
CA PHE A 142 28.79 -28.17 -13.00
C PHE A 142 30.13 -28.83 -13.35
N PRO A 143 30.80 -28.46 -14.44
CA PRO A 143 32.16 -28.93 -14.69
C PRO A 143 33.03 -28.39 -13.55
N VAL A 144 33.65 -29.33 -12.83
CA VAL A 144 34.65 -29.01 -11.82
C VAL A 144 35.84 -28.43 -12.59
N GLU A 145 36.07 -27.13 -12.49
CA GLU A 145 37.30 -26.51 -12.97
C GLU A 145 38.44 -27.13 -12.23
N THR A 146 39.20 -27.98 -12.94
CA THR A 146 40.47 -28.47 -12.49
C THR A 146 41.42 -27.29 -12.33
N ARG A 147 41.76 -27.03 -11.07
CA ARG A 147 42.74 -26.03 -10.67
C ARG A 147 44.04 -26.28 -11.44
N VAL A 148 44.35 -25.39 -12.38
CA VAL A 148 45.64 -25.41 -13.08
C VAL A 148 46.69 -24.98 -12.06
N GLU A 149 47.52 -25.95 -11.67
CA GLU A 149 48.75 -25.71 -10.88
C GLU A 149 49.71 -24.87 -11.73
N THR A 150 50.00 -23.67 -11.31
CA THR A 150 51.05 -22.83 -11.88
C THR A 150 52.39 -23.40 -11.47
N PRO A 151 53.33 -23.73 -12.42
CA PRO A 151 54.65 -24.22 -12.08
C PRO A 151 55.49 -23.13 -11.38
N ALA A 152 56.06 -23.47 -10.25
CA ALA A 152 56.94 -22.61 -9.49
C ALA A 152 58.19 -22.24 -10.33
N LYS A 153 58.49 -20.94 -10.42
CA LYS A 153 59.73 -20.46 -11.03
C LYS A 153 60.94 -20.83 -10.16
N PRO A 154 62.04 -21.31 -10.74
CA PRO A 154 63.24 -21.60 -9.97
C PRO A 154 63.91 -20.31 -9.49
N VAL A 155 64.25 -20.29 -8.20
CA VAL A 155 65.00 -19.21 -7.59
C VAL A 155 66.47 -19.40 -7.98
N THR A 156 67.01 -18.48 -8.78
CA THR A 156 68.47 -18.45 -9.09
C THR A 156 69.18 -17.75 -7.93
N VAL A 157 69.91 -18.56 -7.12
CA VAL A 157 70.87 -18.03 -6.15
C VAL A 157 72.11 -17.65 -6.91
N ARG A 158 72.51 -16.40 -6.94
CA ARG A 158 73.83 -15.94 -7.34
C ARG A 158 74.71 -15.91 -6.11
N LEU A 159 75.81 -16.67 -6.21
CA LEU A 159 77.03 -16.58 -5.37
C LEU A 159 77.72 -15.23 -5.64
#